data_7fc286707a52c21466f02317a0e8059f
#
_entry.id   7fc286707a52c21466f02317a0e8059f
#
_cell.length_a   1.000
_cell.length_b   1.000
_cell.length_c   1.000
_cell.angle_alpha   90.00
_cell.angle_beta   90.00
_cell.angle_gamma   90.00
#
_symmetry.space_group_name_H-M   'P 1'
#
loop_
_entity.id
_entity.type
_entity.pdbx_description
1 polymer ?
#
loop_
_entity_poly.entity_id
_entity_poly.type
_entity_poly.pdbx_seq_one_letter_code
_entity_poly.pdbx_strand_id
1 'polypeptide(L)'
;TGVQTCALPIYPYRRMAKAMATAYTAPNIVNREFEEHGPRKILLTDITYIINGKAPRCYMSTIIDACTKELLSWVLSESLEIDFVLETVKQLIEKHGTNLSTETLIHSDQGSHYTSIKFIQLLKDNELRQSMSRRANCWDNAPQESFFGHMKDELDLSECYSYEEILNAVRDWTEYYNTERYQWDLARLSPVEYYQYMTTGIYPLIIPKAKGENNQSEASL
;
A
#
# COMPACT_ATOMS: atom_id res chain seq x y z
N THR A 1 -37.63 13.98 43.67
CA THR A 1 -36.62 14.52 42.74
C THR A 1 -35.80 13.36 42.16
N GLY A 2 -36.32 12.79 41.04
CA GLY A 2 -35.66 11.71 40.35
C GLY A 2 -34.58 12.27 39.43
N VAL A 3 -33.34 11.91 39.66
CA VAL A 3 -32.22 12.12 38.72
C VAL A 3 -32.29 11.01 37.69
N GLN A 4 -32.79 11.35 36.49
CA GLN A 4 -32.69 10.48 35.32
C GLN A 4 -31.24 10.55 34.83
N THR A 5 -30.45 9.55 35.18
CA THR A 5 -29.14 9.32 34.56
C THR A 5 -29.38 8.79 33.14
N CYS A 6 -29.19 9.67 32.14
CA CYS A 6 -29.06 9.25 30.75
C CYS A 6 -27.82 8.35 30.60
N ALA A 7 -28.01 7.06 30.79
CA ALA A 7 -27.01 6.06 30.39
C ALA A 7 -27.03 5.98 28.87
N LEU A 8 -26.04 6.62 28.21
CA LEU A 8 -25.78 6.42 26.82
C LEU A 8 -25.59 4.92 26.55
N PRO A 9 -26.12 4.37 25.46
CA PRO A 9 -26.03 2.94 25.17
C PRO A 9 -24.57 2.54 24.86
N ILE A 10 -23.89 1.97 25.85
CA ILE A 10 -22.54 1.41 25.75
C ILE A 10 -22.53 0.12 24.89
N TYR A 11 -23.69 -0.32 24.41
CA TYR A 11 -23.90 -1.60 23.74
C TYR A 11 -23.23 -1.77 22.35
N PRO A 12 -23.18 -0.77 21.44
CA PRO A 12 -22.55 -0.99 20.14
C PRO A 12 -21.05 -1.25 20.25
N TYR A 13 -20.37 -0.52 21.13
CA TYR A 13 -18.91 -0.64 21.31
C TYR A 13 -18.51 -2.00 21.90
N ARG A 14 -19.26 -2.52 22.87
CA ARG A 14 -19.00 -3.85 23.45
C ARG A 14 -19.25 -5.00 22.48
N ARG A 15 -20.27 -4.90 21.60
CA ARG A 15 -20.51 -5.90 20.54
C ARG A 15 -19.41 -5.88 19.49
N MET A 16 -18.97 -4.70 19.04
CA MET A 16 -17.84 -4.55 18.14
C MET A 16 -16.54 -5.07 18.77
N ALA A 17 -16.24 -4.69 20.00
CA ALA A 17 -15.05 -5.16 20.69
C ALA A 17 -15.05 -6.68 20.89
N LYS A 18 -16.21 -7.30 21.15
CA LYS A 18 -16.34 -8.76 21.25
C LYS A 18 -16.23 -9.45 19.90
N ALA A 19 -16.81 -8.88 18.85
CA ALA A 19 -16.66 -9.39 17.49
C ALA A 19 -15.21 -9.29 17.00
N MET A 20 -14.52 -8.19 17.31
CA MET A 20 -13.09 -8.03 17.01
C MET A 20 -12.21 -9.00 17.82
N ALA A 21 -12.59 -9.33 19.05
CA ALA A 21 -11.84 -10.27 19.90
C ALA A 21 -12.00 -11.73 19.45
N THR A 22 -13.05 -12.04 18.67
CA THR A 22 -13.32 -13.38 18.11
C THR A 22 -12.99 -13.46 16.62
N ALA A 23 -12.59 -12.34 15.98
CA ALA A 23 -12.17 -12.34 14.58
C ALA A 23 -10.86 -13.12 14.42
N TYR A 24 -10.79 -13.87 13.33
CA TYR A 24 -9.53 -14.49 12.92
C TYR A 24 -8.43 -13.43 12.77
N THR A 25 -7.29 -13.67 13.38
CA THR A 25 -6.11 -12.82 13.24
C THR A 25 -4.95 -13.68 12.76
N ALA A 26 -4.42 -13.36 11.59
CA ALA A 26 -3.20 -14.02 11.11
C ALA A 26 -1.99 -13.57 11.95
N PRO A 27 -0.97 -14.45 12.14
CA PRO A 27 0.25 -14.06 12.83
C PRO A 27 1.00 -12.97 12.07
N ASN A 28 1.74 -12.12 12.78
CA ASN A 28 2.69 -11.21 12.15
C ASN A 28 3.92 -12.02 11.70
N ILE A 29 4.00 -12.28 10.40
CA ILE A 29 5.10 -13.03 9.79
C ILE A 29 6.20 -12.07 9.32
N VAL A 30 5.82 -10.87 8.89
CA VAL A 30 6.74 -9.87 8.31
C VAL A 30 7.75 -9.33 9.32
N ASN A 31 7.32 -9.18 10.59
CA ASN A 31 8.15 -8.70 11.70
C ASN A 31 9.02 -7.47 11.38
N ARG A 32 8.53 -6.56 10.50
CA ARG A 32 9.20 -5.33 9.98
C ARG A 32 10.37 -5.56 9.03
N GLU A 33 10.60 -6.77 8.60
CA GLU A 33 11.64 -7.10 7.62
C GLU A 33 11.09 -6.86 6.20
N PHE A 34 10.77 -5.60 5.88
CA PHE A 34 10.03 -5.25 4.66
C PHE A 34 10.84 -5.40 3.39
N GLU A 35 12.14 -5.09 3.43
CA GLU A 35 13.01 -5.01 2.24
C GLU A 35 13.87 -6.27 2.05
N GLU A 36 14.06 -7.04 3.09
CA GLU A 36 15.00 -8.19 3.11
C GLU A 36 14.56 -9.35 2.22
N HIS A 37 13.27 -9.44 1.91
CA HIS A 37 12.71 -10.57 1.16
C HIS A 37 12.71 -10.37 -0.37
N GLY A 38 13.05 -9.18 -0.85
CA GLY A 38 13.05 -8.83 -2.27
C GLY A 38 11.66 -8.54 -2.86
N PRO A 39 11.61 -8.17 -4.17
CA PRO A 39 10.37 -7.78 -4.83
C PRO A 39 9.30 -8.87 -4.84
N ARG A 40 8.03 -8.45 -4.74
CA ARG A 40 6.81 -9.30 -4.82
C ARG A 40 6.68 -10.35 -3.71
N LYS A 41 7.49 -10.28 -2.64
CA LYS A 41 7.40 -11.22 -1.52
C LYS A 41 6.51 -10.72 -0.38
N ILE A 42 6.59 -9.43 -0.06
CA ILE A 42 5.76 -8.79 0.96
C ILE A 42 4.99 -7.66 0.30
N LEU A 43 3.69 -7.78 0.28
CA LEU A 43 2.77 -6.77 -0.22
C LEU A 43 1.97 -6.19 0.94
N LEU A 44 1.93 -4.88 1.04
CA LEU A 44 1.22 -4.16 2.10
C LEU A 44 -0.13 -3.66 1.57
N THR A 45 -1.19 -3.86 2.31
CA THR A 45 -2.52 -3.36 1.95
C THR A 45 -3.11 -2.54 3.08
N ASP A 46 -3.75 -1.43 2.71
CA ASP A 46 -4.44 -0.55 3.65
C ASP A 46 -5.48 0.30 2.93
N ILE A 47 -6.31 0.99 3.70
CA ILE A 47 -7.37 1.87 3.22
C ILE A 47 -7.11 3.28 3.72
N THR A 48 -7.19 4.26 2.82
CA THR A 48 -7.17 5.67 3.20
C THR A 48 -8.44 6.38 2.76
N TYR A 49 -8.69 7.52 3.42
CA TYR A 49 -9.80 8.42 3.11
C TYR A 49 -9.30 9.53 2.19
N ILE A 50 -10.08 9.79 1.15
CA ILE A 50 -9.88 10.94 0.24
C ILE A 50 -11.02 11.93 0.47
N ILE A 51 -10.69 13.10 1.01
CA ILE A 51 -11.66 14.12 1.38
C ILE A 51 -11.09 15.48 0.96
N ASN A 52 -11.80 16.19 0.07
CA ASN A 52 -11.45 17.56 -0.32
C ASN A 52 -12.50 18.61 0.08
N GLY A 53 -13.63 18.19 0.66
CA GLY A 53 -14.72 19.09 1.09
C GLY A 53 -15.65 19.60 -0.02
N LYS A 54 -15.31 19.41 -1.30
CA LYS A 54 -16.10 19.85 -2.47
C LYS A 54 -16.77 18.68 -3.19
N ALA A 55 -16.10 17.55 -3.27
CA ALA A 55 -16.59 16.32 -3.88
C ALA A 55 -17.05 15.29 -2.83
N PRO A 56 -17.72 14.20 -3.24
CA PRO A 56 -18.07 13.11 -2.35
C PRO A 56 -16.84 12.54 -1.64
N ARG A 57 -17.02 12.10 -0.40
CA ARG A 57 -15.98 11.38 0.33
C ARG A 57 -15.71 10.04 -0.36
N CYS A 58 -14.44 9.77 -0.64
CA CYS A 58 -14.01 8.52 -1.23
C CYS A 58 -13.08 7.75 -0.29
N TYR A 59 -12.99 6.46 -0.54
CA TYR A 59 -12.08 5.53 0.14
C TYR A 59 -11.20 4.90 -0.91
N MET A 60 -9.92 4.81 -0.66
CA MET A 60 -8.97 4.17 -1.56
C MET A 60 -8.34 2.98 -0.85
N SER A 61 -8.54 1.79 -1.42
CA SER A 61 -7.81 0.58 -1.04
C SER A 61 -6.60 0.43 -1.94
N THR A 62 -5.45 0.10 -1.38
CA THR A 62 -4.18 -0.01 -2.11
C THR A 62 -3.44 -1.28 -1.75
N ILE A 63 -2.63 -1.78 -2.69
CA ILE A 63 -1.62 -2.80 -2.44
C ILE A 63 -0.30 -2.30 -2.99
N ILE A 64 0.71 -2.14 -2.13
CA ILE A 64 2.07 -1.75 -2.50
C ILE A 64 3.06 -2.89 -2.24
N ASP A 65 4.11 -2.96 -3.04
CA ASP A 65 5.25 -3.84 -2.78
C ASP A 65 6.15 -3.20 -1.71
N ALA A 66 6.37 -3.90 -0.62
CA ALA A 66 7.15 -3.38 0.50
C ALA A 66 8.62 -3.10 0.13
N CYS A 67 9.19 -3.89 -0.79
CA CYS A 67 10.57 -3.76 -1.24
C CYS A 67 10.75 -2.62 -2.24
N THR A 68 9.93 -2.59 -3.30
CA THR A 68 10.08 -1.63 -4.41
C THR A 68 9.26 -0.36 -4.22
N LYS A 69 8.37 -0.32 -3.23
CA LYS A 69 7.39 0.75 -2.99
C LYS A 69 6.39 0.93 -4.16
N GLU A 70 6.40 0.05 -5.15
CA GLU A 70 5.49 0.11 -6.30
C GLU A 70 4.04 -0.10 -5.87
N LEU A 71 3.16 0.79 -6.29
CA LEU A 71 1.72 0.62 -6.16
C LEU A 71 1.23 -0.36 -7.21
N LEU A 72 0.91 -1.59 -6.79
CA LEU A 72 0.56 -2.68 -7.69
C LEU A 72 -0.90 -2.68 -8.11
N SER A 73 -1.77 -2.32 -7.18
CA SER A 73 -3.21 -2.20 -7.44
C SER A 73 -3.86 -1.22 -6.48
N TRP A 74 -4.93 -0.61 -6.94
CA TRP A 74 -5.75 0.29 -6.13
C TRP A 74 -7.19 0.37 -6.67
N VAL A 75 -8.12 0.62 -5.77
CA VAL A 75 -9.53 0.85 -6.10
C VAL A 75 -10.04 2.02 -5.28
N LEU A 76 -10.66 2.98 -5.96
CA LEU A 76 -11.40 4.08 -5.35
C LEU A 76 -12.88 3.71 -5.24
N SER A 77 -13.52 4.08 -4.13
CA SER A 77 -14.94 3.80 -3.90
C SER A 77 -15.58 4.89 -3.04
N GLU A 78 -16.84 5.19 -3.28
CA GLU A 78 -17.65 6.02 -2.38
C GLU A 78 -18.23 5.22 -1.18
N SER A 79 -18.12 3.88 -1.23
CA SER A 79 -18.57 2.97 -0.17
C SER A 79 -17.39 2.33 0.54
N LEU A 80 -17.45 2.25 1.88
CA LEU A 80 -16.46 1.55 2.71
C LEU A 80 -16.79 0.06 2.90
N GLU A 81 -17.59 -0.54 2.03
CA GLU A 81 -17.89 -1.96 2.09
C GLU A 81 -16.73 -2.81 1.61
N ILE A 82 -16.77 -4.10 1.93
CA ILE A 82 -15.66 -5.03 1.65
C ILE A 82 -15.31 -5.17 0.16
N ASP A 83 -16.29 -4.94 -0.73
CA ASP A 83 -16.19 -5.31 -2.14
C ASP A 83 -15.06 -4.56 -2.87
N PHE A 84 -14.78 -3.29 -2.54
CA PHE A 84 -13.67 -2.56 -3.16
C PHE A 84 -12.28 -3.08 -2.72
N VAL A 85 -12.17 -3.60 -1.49
CA VAL A 85 -10.94 -4.26 -1.02
C VAL A 85 -10.71 -5.59 -1.73
N LEU A 86 -11.78 -6.37 -1.93
CA LEU A 86 -11.71 -7.60 -2.70
C LEU A 86 -11.34 -7.33 -4.15
N GLU A 87 -11.89 -6.26 -4.73
CA GLU A 87 -11.57 -5.84 -6.09
C GLU A 87 -10.10 -5.42 -6.23
N THR A 88 -9.51 -4.75 -5.22
CA THR A 88 -8.09 -4.42 -5.20
C THR A 88 -7.21 -5.68 -5.29
N VAL A 89 -7.57 -6.75 -4.57
CA VAL A 89 -6.85 -8.03 -4.63
C VAL A 89 -7.02 -8.71 -5.99
N LYS A 90 -8.23 -8.68 -6.56
CA LYS A 90 -8.48 -9.26 -7.90
C LYS A 90 -7.66 -8.56 -8.98
N GLN A 91 -7.61 -7.23 -8.97
CA GLN A 91 -6.77 -6.45 -9.89
C GLN A 91 -5.27 -6.75 -9.71
N LEU A 92 -4.81 -6.94 -8.47
CA LEU A 92 -3.44 -7.40 -8.21
C LEU A 92 -3.18 -8.74 -8.92
N ILE A 93 -4.06 -9.71 -8.75
CA ILE A 93 -3.91 -11.05 -9.33
C ILE A 93 -3.96 -10.98 -10.85
N GLU A 94 -4.89 -10.21 -11.41
CA GLU A 94 -5.03 -10.04 -12.86
C GLU A 94 -3.78 -9.42 -13.51
N LYS A 95 -3.23 -8.36 -12.89
CA LYS A 95 -2.10 -7.61 -13.46
C LYS A 95 -0.74 -8.23 -13.16
N HIS A 96 -0.58 -8.83 -12.00
CA HIS A 96 0.72 -9.26 -11.48
C HIS A 96 0.78 -10.72 -11.06
N GLY A 97 -0.28 -11.50 -11.23
CA GLY A 97 -0.39 -12.88 -10.73
C GLY A 97 0.76 -13.79 -11.19
N THR A 98 1.29 -13.60 -12.41
CA THR A 98 2.44 -14.34 -12.92
C THR A 98 3.76 -14.05 -12.18
N ASN A 99 3.84 -12.91 -11.50
CA ASN A 99 5.01 -12.47 -10.73
C ASN A 99 4.87 -12.75 -9.22
N LEU A 100 3.71 -13.26 -8.80
CA LEU A 100 3.45 -13.66 -7.43
C LEU A 100 3.77 -15.14 -7.25
N SER A 101 4.07 -15.54 -6.04
CA SER A 101 4.36 -16.93 -5.68
C SER A 101 3.57 -17.34 -4.45
N THR A 102 3.53 -18.63 -4.16
CA THR A 102 2.93 -19.18 -2.92
C THR A 102 3.60 -18.67 -1.64
N GLU A 103 4.77 -18.05 -1.76
CA GLU A 103 5.46 -17.38 -0.64
C GLU A 103 5.03 -15.94 -0.45
N THR A 104 4.32 -15.34 -1.43
CA THR A 104 3.88 -13.95 -1.33
C THR A 104 2.94 -13.75 -0.15
N LEU A 105 3.27 -12.76 0.68
CA LEU A 105 2.51 -12.35 1.86
C LEU A 105 1.72 -11.08 1.55
N ILE A 106 0.42 -11.10 1.84
CA ILE A 106 -0.39 -9.88 1.93
C ILE A 106 -0.44 -9.48 3.41
N HIS A 107 0.18 -8.37 3.74
CA HIS A 107 0.24 -7.85 5.10
C HIS A 107 -0.71 -6.67 5.27
N SER A 108 -1.52 -6.69 6.32
CA SER A 108 -2.52 -5.67 6.63
C SER A 108 -2.56 -5.37 8.12
N ASP A 109 -3.33 -4.36 8.51
CA ASP A 109 -3.79 -4.22 9.88
C ASP A 109 -4.86 -5.28 10.24
N GLN A 110 -5.39 -5.20 11.46
CA GLN A 110 -6.47 -6.08 11.95
C GLN A 110 -7.87 -5.49 11.67
N GLY A 111 -8.02 -4.69 10.64
CA GLY A 111 -9.29 -4.10 10.23
C GLY A 111 -10.35 -5.13 9.85
N SER A 112 -11.63 -4.76 9.98
CA SER A 112 -12.76 -5.65 9.70
C SER A 112 -12.80 -6.17 8.25
N HIS A 113 -12.27 -5.40 7.30
CA HIS A 113 -12.14 -5.81 5.91
C HIS A 113 -11.19 -7.00 5.76
N TYR A 114 -10.02 -6.93 6.40
CA TYR A 114 -8.95 -7.93 6.30
C TYR A 114 -9.17 -9.18 7.17
N THR A 115 -10.01 -9.08 8.19
CA THR A 115 -10.44 -10.21 9.04
C THR A 115 -11.71 -10.87 8.53
N SER A 116 -12.30 -10.40 7.43
CA SER A 116 -13.52 -10.96 6.85
C SER A 116 -13.27 -12.32 6.20
N ILE A 117 -14.25 -13.20 6.29
CA ILE A 117 -14.21 -14.53 5.66
C ILE A 117 -13.97 -14.42 4.16
N LYS A 118 -14.61 -13.43 3.49
CA LYS A 118 -14.49 -13.21 2.03
C LYS A 118 -13.03 -12.88 1.64
N PHE A 119 -12.36 -12.02 2.40
CA PHE A 119 -10.97 -11.65 2.13
C PHE A 119 -10.03 -12.83 2.34
N ILE A 120 -10.16 -13.53 3.48
CA ILE A 120 -9.35 -14.72 3.80
C ILE A 120 -9.52 -15.79 2.73
N GLN A 121 -10.77 -16.05 2.29
CA GLN A 121 -11.05 -17.05 1.26
C GLN A 121 -10.45 -16.65 -0.08
N LEU A 122 -10.56 -15.36 -0.48
CA LEU A 122 -9.99 -14.86 -1.73
C LEU A 122 -8.47 -15.06 -1.77
N LEU A 123 -7.76 -14.75 -0.68
CA LEU A 123 -6.31 -14.98 -0.62
C LEU A 123 -5.97 -16.46 -0.72
N LYS A 124 -6.71 -17.32 0.01
CA LYS A 124 -6.50 -18.76 0.01
C LYS A 124 -6.74 -19.39 -1.37
N ASP A 125 -7.80 -18.98 -2.06
CA ASP A 125 -8.14 -19.49 -3.40
C ASP A 125 -7.08 -19.12 -4.46
N ASN A 126 -6.27 -18.09 -4.17
CA ASN A 126 -5.18 -17.64 -5.04
C ASN A 126 -3.78 -17.97 -4.47
N GLU A 127 -3.71 -18.87 -3.50
CA GLU A 127 -2.45 -19.34 -2.90
C GLU A 127 -1.59 -18.22 -2.27
N LEU A 128 -2.22 -17.10 -1.90
CA LEU A 128 -1.57 -15.99 -1.22
C LEU A 128 -1.65 -16.16 0.30
N ARG A 129 -0.56 -15.87 0.98
CA ARG A 129 -0.48 -15.95 2.44
C ARG A 129 -0.88 -14.64 3.09
N GLN A 130 -1.54 -14.72 4.24
CA GLN A 130 -1.91 -13.55 5.03
C GLN A 130 -0.96 -13.34 6.21
N SER A 131 -0.59 -12.09 6.44
CA SER A 131 0.10 -11.61 7.64
C SER A 131 -0.61 -10.38 8.18
N MET A 132 -0.62 -10.19 9.49
CA MET A 132 -1.26 -9.02 10.10
C MET A 132 -0.34 -8.33 11.09
N SER A 133 -0.40 -7.00 11.10
CA SER A 133 0.27 -6.16 12.11
C SER A 133 -0.17 -6.55 13.51
N ARG A 134 0.70 -6.35 14.48
CA ARG A 134 0.32 -6.46 15.89
C ARG A 134 -0.66 -5.34 16.24
N ARG A 135 -1.60 -5.64 17.13
CA ARG A 135 -2.63 -4.68 17.54
C ARG A 135 -2.01 -3.40 18.09
N ALA A 136 -2.50 -2.25 17.62
CA ALA A 136 -2.04 -0.92 18.01
C ALA A 136 -0.54 -0.66 17.76
N ASN A 137 0.04 -1.26 16.72
CA ASN A 137 1.44 -1.08 16.35
C ASN A 137 1.56 -0.54 14.93
N CYS A 138 1.56 0.80 14.80
CA CYS A 138 1.68 1.50 13.51
C CYS A 138 3.00 1.21 12.77
N TRP A 139 4.09 0.94 13.49
CA TRP A 139 5.38 0.61 12.88
C TRP A 139 5.35 -0.64 11.99
N ASP A 140 4.37 -1.53 12.22
CA ASP A 140 4.23 -2.74 11.43
C ASP A 140 3.63 -2.48 10.03
N ASN A 141 3.20 -1.22 9.71
CA ASN A 141 2.69 -0.79 8.41
C ASN A 141 3.32 0.53 7.93
N ALA A 142 4.49 0.88 8.43
CA ALA A 142 5.14 2.17 8.18
C ALA A 142 5.34 2.51 6.68
N PRO A 143 5.69 1.58 5.76
CA PRO A 143 5.81 1.92 4.35
C PRO A 143 4.48 2.35 3.72
N GLN A 144 3.36 1.77 4.14
CA GLN A 144 2.03 2.14 3.66
C GLN A 144 1.60 3.50 4.18
N GLU A 145 1.91 3.81 5.45
CA GLU A 145 1.67 5.13 6.05
C GLU A 145 2.48 6.22 5.32
N SER A 146 3.74 5.93 4.99
CA SER A 146 4.60 6.83 4.20
C SER A 146 4.03 7.08 2.80
N PHE A 147 3.59 6.03 2.11
CA PHE A 147 2.93 6.15 0.81
C PHE A 147 1.70 7.07 0.87
N PHE A 148 0.82 6.87 1.86
CA PHE A 148 -0.36 7.72 2.02
C PHE A 148 -0.01 9.17 2.41
N GLY A 149 1.07 9.37 3.16
CA GLY A 149 1.60 10.70 3.46
C GLY A 149 1.95 11.43 2.18
N HIS A 150 2.81 10.84 1.34
CA HIS A 150 3.19 11.42 0.04
C HIS A 150 1.98 11.68 -0.86
N MET A 151 1.06 10.73 -0.95
CA MET A 151 -0.15 10.91 -1.75
C MET A 151 -0.96 12.13 -1.28
N LYS A 152 -1.19 12.29 0.02
CA LYS A 152 -1.98 13.40 0.56
C LYS A 152 -1.30 14.75 0.43
N ASP A 153 0.03 14.77 0.44
CA ASP A 153 0.82 15.99 0.32
C ASP A 153 0.95 16.45 -1.15
N GLU A 154 0.96 15.51 -2.09
CA GLU A 154 1.24 15.78 -3.50
C GLU A 154 -0.01 15.78 -4.39
N LEU A 155 -1.07 15.06 -3.99
CA LEU A 155 -2.32 14.96 -4.76
C LEU A 155 -3.17 16.21 -4.57
N ASP A 156 -3.23 17.05 -5.60
CA ASP A 156 -4.10 18.23 -5.59
C ASP A 156 -5.53 17.87 -6.01
N LEU A 157 -6.47 18.03 -5.09
CA LEU A 157 -7.90 17.80 -5.31
C LEU A 157 -8.70 19.10 -5.24
N SER A 158 -8.04 20.26 -5.23
CA SER A 158 -8.70 21.57 -5.01
C SER A 158 -9.78 21.90 -6.02
N GLU A 159 -9.64 21.41 -7.25
CA GLU A 159 -10.58 21.61 -8.35
C GLU A 159 -11.44 20.38 -8.67
N CYS A 160 -11.48 19.37 -7.79
CA CYS A 160 -12.32 18.20 -7.96
C CYS A 160 -13.68 18.41 -7.25
N TYR A 161 -14.76 18.28 -8.00
CA TYR A 161 -16.15 18.45 -7.52
C TYR A 161 -16.99 17.18 -7.68
N SER A 162 -16.46 16.17 -8.37
CA SER A 162 -17.14 14.90 -8.63
C SER A 162 -16.24 13.70 -8.33
N TYR A 163 -16.84 12.52 -8.24
CA TYR A 163 -16.12 11.26 -8.12
C TYR A 163 -15.17 11.01 -9.29
N GLU A 164 -15.64 11.27 -10.52
CA GLU A 164 -14.85 11.06 -11.74
C GLU A 164 -13.60 11.95 -11.79
N GLU A 165 -13.69 13.20 -11.33
CA GLU A 165 -12.54 14.10 -11.25
C GLU A 165 -11.53 13.62 -10.22
N ILE A 166 -11.99 13.16 -9.04
CA ILE A 166 -11.10 12.54 -8.05
C ILE A 166 -10.45 11.27 -8.62
N LEU A 167 -11.23 10.41 -9.29
CA LEU A 167 -10.72 9.18 -9.89
C LEU A 167 -9.61 9.45 -10.92
N ASN A 168 -9.80 10.47 -11.77
CA ASN A 168 -8.79 10.86 -12.75
C ASN A 168 -7.54 11.44 -12.08
N ALA A 169 -7.69 12.34 -11.11
CA ALA A 169 -6.57 12.91 -10.38
C ALA A 169 -5.75 11.82 -9.64
N VAL A 170 -6.43 10.86 -9.02
CA VAL A 170 -5.77 9.71 -8.36
C VAL A 170 -5.05 8.85 -9.38
N ARG A 171 -5.65 8.58 -10.55
CA ARG A 171 -5.02 7.79 -11.63
C ARG A 171 -3.75 8.46 -12.12
N ASP A 172 -3.81 9.74 -12.45
CA ASP A 172 -2.67 10.49 -12.97
C ASP A 172 -1.54 10.55 -11.92
N TRP A 173 -1.89 10.79 -10.66
CA TRP A 173 -0.90 10.79 -9.57
C TRP A 173 -0.28 9.41 -9.35
N THR A 174 -1.07 8.33 -9.39
CA THR A 174 -0.54 6.96 -9.18
C THR A 174 0.37 6.52 -10.32
N GLU A 175 0.09 6.94 -11.54
CA GLU A 175 0.98 6.71 -12.68
C GLU A 175 2.30 7.48 -12.52
N TYR A 176 2.24 8.77 -12.21
CA TYR A 176 3.42 9.58 -11.88
C TYR A 176 4.23 8.96 -10.73
N TYR A 177 3.57 8.57 -9.64
CA TYR A 177 4.24 7.95 -8.49
C TYR A 177 5.03 6.71 -8.89
N ASN A 178 4.46 5.84 -9.70
CA ASN A 178 5.08 4.59 -10.09
C ASN A 178 6.21 4.75 -11.12
N THR A 179 6.05 5.69 -12.07
CA THR A 179 6.90 5.75 -13.28
C THR A 179 7.88 6.91 -13.31
N GLU A 180 7.59 8.01 -12.59
CA GLU A 180 8.38 9.24 -12.70
C GLU A 180 8.93 9.74 -11.36
N ARG A 181 8.19 9.48 -10.25
CA ARG A 181 8.58 9.94 -8.93
C ARG A 181 9.78 9.16 -8.41
N TYR A 182 10.99 9.72 -8.55
CA TYR A 182 12.18 9.11 -7.98
C TYR A 182 12.19 9.21 -6.44
N GLN A 183 12.78 8.20 -5.79
CA GLN A 183 12.89 8.11 -4.35
C GLN A 183 14.34 7.83 -3.96
N TRP A 184 14.82 8.53 -2.91
CA TRP A 184 16.21 8.40 -2.48
C TRP A 184 16.55 6.96 -2.05
N ASP A 185 15.64 6.32 -1.33
CA ASP A 185 15.80 4.96 -0.81
C ASP A 185 15.74 3.89 -1.91
N LEU A 186 15.22 4.24 -3.08
CA LEU A 186 15.16 3.38 -4.26
C LEU A 186 16.30 3.68 -5.26
N ALA A 187 17.50 3.96 -4.77
CA ALA A 187 18.66 4.31 -5.61
C ALA A 187 18.39 5.50 -6.56
N ARG A 188 17.52 6.43 -6.21
CA ARG A 188 17.04 7.55 -7.02
C ARG A 188 16.28 7.13 -8.27
N LEU A 189 15.59 6.03 -8.21
CA LEU A 189 14.71 5.52 -9.25
C LEU A 189 13.25 5.68 -8.86
N SER A 190 12.36 5.64 -9.84
CA SER A 190 10.95 5.42 -9.60
C SER A 190 10.70 3.97 -9.14
N PRO A 191 9.57 3.67 -8.50
CA PRO A 191 9.24 2.31 -8.07
C PRO A 191 9.35 1.25 -9.17
N VAL A 192 8.86 1.55 -10.38
CA VAL A 192 8.92 0.63 -11.54
C VAL A 192 10.36 0.46 -12.03
N GLU A 193 11.14 1.55 -12.14
CA GLU A 193 12.55 1.46 -12.52
C GLU A 193 13.36 0.69 -11.49
N TYR A 194 13.06 0.88 -10.20
CA TYR A 194 13.72 0.14 -9.13
C TYR A 194 13.39 -1.36 -9.18
N TYR A 195 12.14 -1.72 -9.46
CA TYR A 195 11.76 -3.11 -9.69
C TYR A 195 12.55 -3.72 -10.87
N GLN A 196 12.68 -3.01 -11.98
CA GLN A 196 13.47 -3.45 -13.13
C GLN A 196 14.95 -3.61 -12.77
N TYR A 197 15.51 -2.65 -12.05
CA TYR A 197 16.90 -2.72 -11.57
C TYR A 197 17.12 -3.93 -10.66
N MET A 198 16.23 -4.18 -9.70
CA MET A 198 16.33 -5.32 -8.79
C MET A 198 16.23 -6.68 -9.50
N THR A 199 15.47 -6.75 -10.59
CA THR A 199 15.25 -8.00 -11.33
C THR A 199 16.29 -8.26 -12.42
N THR A 200 16.83 -7.20 -13.03
CA THR A 200 17.80 -7.33 -14.14
C THR A 200 19.25 -7.10 -13.74
N GLY A 201 19.48 -6.41 -12.61
CA GLY A 201 20.80 -5.93 -12.20
C GLY A 201 21.34 -4.74 -13.02
N ILE A 202 20.53 -4.20 -13.96
CA ILE A 202 20.93 -3.12 -14.85
C ILE A 202 20.34 -1.80 -14.33
N TYR A 203 21.22 -0.87 -13.92
CA TYR A 203 20.79 0.46 -13.50
C TYR A 203 20.37 1.31 -14.71
N PRO A 204 19.11 1.81 -14.76
CA PRO A 204 18.53 2.39 -15.98
C PRO A 204 19.04 3.79 -16.31
N LEU A 205 19.52 4.55 -15.32
CA LEU A 205 19.95 5.93 -15.54
C LEU A 205 21.44 5.99 -15.93
N ILE A 206 21.76 6.88 -16.88
CA ILE A 206 23.16 7.17 -17.24
C ILE A 206 23.78 7.98 -16.10
N ILE A 207 24.74 7.40 -15.39
CA ILE A 207 25.52 8.13 -14.40
C ILE A 207 26.55 8.99 -15.17
N PRO A 208 26.46 10.33 -15.15
CA PRO A 208 27.49 11.17 -15.75
C PRO A 208 28.82 10.85 -15.08
N LYS A 209 29.85 10.49 -15.87
CA LYS A 209 31.22 10.33 -15.33
C LYS A 209 31.59 11.60 -14.58
N ALA A 210 32.03 11.46 -13.33
CA ALA A 210 32.54 12.59 -12.56
C ALA A 210 33.67 13.26 -13.36
N LYS A 211 33.53 14.58 -13.61
CA LYS A 211 34.62 15.37 -14.21
C LYS A 211 35.80 15.35 -13.23
N GLY A 212 36.80 14.48 -13.43
CA GLY A 212 37.96 14.47 -12.56
C GLY A 212 38.88 13.26 -12.59
N GLU A 213 38.70 12.26 -13.47
CA GLU A 213 39.76 11.29 -13.70
C GLU A 213 40.55 11.63 -14.98
N ASN A 214 41.46 12.56 -14.84
CA ASN A 214 42.52 12.78 -15.80
C ASN A 214 43.40 11.50 -15.87
N ASN A 215 43.43 10.88 -17.02
CA ASN A 215 44.45 9.91 -17.41
C ASN A 215 45.83 10.50 -17.20
N GLN A 216 46.51 10.08 -16.15
CA GLN A 216 47.95 10.13 -16.05
C GLN A 216 48.46 8.68 -15.97
N SER A 217 48.67 8.09 -17.12
CA SER A 217 49.66 7.00 -17.29
C SER A 217 49.80 6.63 -18.76
N GLU A 218 50.38 7.54 -19.53
CA GLU A 218 51.17 7.18 -20.73
C GLU A 218 52.30 8.21 -20.82
N ALA A 219 53.45 7.91 -20.21
CA ALA A 219 54.78 8.33 -20.64
C ALA A 219 55.84 7.78 -19.70
N SER A 220 56.54 6.74 -20.16
CA SER A 220 57.96 6.57 -20.05
C SER A 220 58.33 5.15 -20.50
N LEU A 221 58.89 5.09 -21.66
CA LEU A 221 60.27 4.66 -21.99
C LEU A 221 60.71 3.36 -21.29
#